data_de4f7ef9e73bb934518ade8adbe14967
#
_entry.id   de4f7ef9e73bb934518ade8adbe14967
#
_cell.length_a   1.000
_cell.length_b   1.000
_cell.length_c   1.000
_cell.angle_alpha   90.00
_cell.angle_beta   90.00
_cell.angle_gamma   90.00
#
_symmetry.space_group_name_H-M   'P 1'
#
loop_
_entity.id
_entity.type
_entity.pdbx_description
1 polymer ?
#
loop_
_entity_poly.entity_id
_entity_poly.type
_entity_poly.pdbx_seq_one_letter_code
_entity_poly.pdbx_strand_id
1 'polypeptide(L)'
;MMRFRLLGPVEVRAGEDWRGIGAPKWRSVLAALLIHPGQIVSADTLIGELWRDEPPARAANLVSIYVLRLRRLMDDPDGHLLVTRAPGYLLRVAGDDTDALLFEAMVRDGRRAFAAGDSEGAARRLTEALGLWYGRPLADVPPTPLVEAEAERLSELRLGADELRITAELALGGHDQAVADLRRLLADHPLREGLWLLLMRALDGAGRHAEALEAYGQARDAISGQLGVDPGAELRQLHADLLAKDTAPAGVITAGVLNPPAEPAPEPRPARGIKRAASGPAQLPADIADFTGRDEQVKRLS
;
A
#
# COMPACT_ATOMS: atom_id res chain seq x y z
N MET A 1 0.07 25.78 12.84
CA MET A 1 -0.19 26.36 11.49
C MET A 1 0.99 26.01 10.60
N MET A 2 0.75 25.37 9.43
CA MET A 2 1.80 24.88 8.52
C MET A 2 2.75 26.01 8.12
N ARG A 3 4.05 25.77 8.28
CA ARG A 3 5.14 26.73 7.99
C ARG A 3 6.06 26.26 6.88
N PHE A 4 6.13 24.94 6.64
CA PHE A 4 7.04 24.32 5.69
C PHE A 4 6.31 23.30 4.84
N ARG A 5 6.72 23.20 3.59
CA ARG A 5 6.29 22.15 2.66
C ARG A 5 7.49 21.37 2.14
N LEU A 6 7.37 20.04 2.13
CA LEU A 6 8.38 19.09 1.66
C LEU A 6 7.80 18.04 0.69
N LEU A 7 6.47 17.90 0.64
CA LEU A 7 5.79 16.90 -0.23
C LEU A 7 5.72 17.35 -1.70
N GLY A 8 6.71 18.09 -2.12
CA GLY A 8 7.01 18.69 -3.41
C GLY A 8 8.33 19.45 -3.34
N PRO A 9 8.52 20.53 -4.12
CA PRO A 9 9.58 21.50 -3.90
C PRO A 9 9.53 22.09 -2.47
N VAL A 10 10.69 22.40 -1.90
CA VAL A 10 10.74 22.94 -0.51
C VAL A 10 10.30 24.39 -0.47
N GLU A 11 9.26 24.65 0.29
CA GLU A 11 8.69 25.98 0.45
C GLU A 11 8.59 26.37 1.94
N VAL A 12 8.70 27.66 2.17
CA VAL A 12 8.53 28.31 3.50
C VAL A 12 7.36 29.27 3.43
N ARG A 13 6.54 29.29 4.46
CA ARG A 13 5.47 30.26 4.58
C ARG A 13 6.02 31.62 5.04
N ALA A 14 5.74 32.66 4.27
CA ALA A 14 6.10 34.03 4.59
C ALA A 14 4.81 34.90 4.54
N GLY A 15 4.23 35.17 5.71
CA GLY A 15 2.88 35.74 5.81
C GLY A 15 1.81 34.76 5.36
N GLU A 16 1.02 35.13 4.32
CA GLU A 16 0.01 34.27 3.74
C GLU A 16 0.53 33.45 2.54
N ASP A 17 1.67 33.83 1.97
CA ASP A 17 2.21 33.24 0.76
C ASP A 17 3.23 32.12 1.02
N TRP A 18 3.31 31.16 0.08
CA TRP A 18 4.36 30.18 0.02
C TRP A 18 5.52 30.68 -0.84
N ARG A 19 6.75 30.55 -0.37
CA ARG A 19 7.94 31.00 -1.08
C ARG A 19 8.97 29.87 -1.20
N GLY A 20 9.40 29.63 -2.42
CA GLY A 20 10.55 28.77 -2.69
C GLY A 20 11.85 29.40 -2.23
N ILE A 21 12.86 28.58 -1.97
CA ILE A 21 14.18 29.00 -1.54
C ILE A 21 15.11 29.07 -2.76
N GLY A 22 15.49 30.29 -3.18
CA GLY A 22 16.24 30.51 -4.43
C GLY A 22 17.61 29.84 -4.48
N ALA A 23 18.33 29.76 -3.34
CA ALA A 23 19.71 29.26 -3.31
C ALA A 23 19.77 27.76 -2.95
N PRO A 24 20.35 26.90 -3.81
CA PRO A 24 20.39 25.44 -3.57
C PRO A 24 21.01 25.05 -2.21
N LYS A 25 22.10 25.67 -1.81
CA LYS A 25 22.77 25.41 -0.52
C LYS A 25 21.89 25.74 0.68
N TRP A 26 21.06 26.79 0.61
CA TRP A 26 20.13 27.13 1.69
C TRP A 26 19.00 26.10 1.78
N ARG A 27 18.51 25.60 0.61
CA ARG A 27 17.54 24.51 0.57
C ARG A 27 18.09 23.25 1.22
N SER A 28 19.36 22.88 0.90
CA SER A 28 19.99 21.71 1.51
C SER A 28 20.09 21.85 3.03
N VAL A 29 20.48 23.01 3.56
CA VAL A 29 20.50 23.24 5.02
C VAL A 29 19.11 23.11 5.62
N LEU A 30 18.13 23.78 5.04
CA LEU A 30 16.77 23.70 5.57
C LEU A 30 16.19 22.28 5.47
N ALA A 31 16.38 21.59 4.34
CA ALA A 31 15.95 20.20 4.18
C ALA A 31 16.58 19.28 5.24
N ALA A 32 17.89 19.36 5.46
CA ALA A 32 18.54 18.55 6.49
C ALA A 32 17.98 18.79 7.90
N LEU A 33 17.58 20.04 8.21
CA LEU A 33 16.94 20.39 9.49
C LEU A 33 15.48 19.91 9.56
N LEU A 34 14.75 19.94 8.46
CA LEU A 34 13.35 19.48 8.38
C LEU A 34 13.23 17.96 8.40
N ILE A 35 14.22 17.24 7.86
CA ILE A 35 14.32 15.77 7.95
C ILE A 35 14.56 15.31 9.39
N HIS A 36 15.15 16.17 10.25
CA HIS A 36 15.42 15.89 11.66
C HIS A 36 14.62 16.84 12.57
N PRO A 37 13.28 16.78 12.56
CA PRO A 37 12.44 17.74 13.27
C PRO A 37 12.70 17.71 14.79
N GLY A 38 12.98 18.87 15.36
CA GLY A 38 13.24 19.00 16.79
C GLY A 38 14.55 18.38 17.28
N GLN A 39 15.43 17.92 16.39
CA GLN A 39 16.73 17.37 16.73
C GLN A 39 17.87 18.35 16.37
N ILE A 40 19.00 18.20 17.06
CA ILE A 40 20.19 18.98 16.76
C ILE A 40 20.91 18.33 15.58
N VAL A 41 21.03 19.07 14.47
CA VAL A 41 21.90 18.68 13.35
C VAL A 41 23.24 19.37 13.54
N SER A 42 24.34 18.58 13.61
CA SER A 42 25.65 19.14 13.84
C SER A 42 26.14 19.99 12.65
N ALA A 43 27.00 20.96 12.92
CA ALA A 43 27.62 21.73 11.85
C ALA A 43 28.40 20.83 10.87
N ASP A 44 29.08 19.79 11.38
CA ASP A 44 29.81 18.83 10.56
C ASP A 44 28.89 18.00 9.65
N THR A 45 27.71 17.56 10.15
CA THR A 45 26.68 16.92 9.34
C THR A 45 26.22 17.85 8.21
N LEU A 46 25.91 19.12 8.52
CA LEU A 46 25.51 20.09 7.50
C LEU A 46 26.61 20.35 6.47
N ILE A 47 27.87 20.38 6.89
CA ILE A 47 29.02 20.52 6.00
C ILE A 47 29.12 19.31 5.06
N GLY A 48 28.98 18.09 5.59
CA GLY A 48 28.98 16.85 4.80
C GLY A 48 27.86 16.84 3.75
N GLU A 49 26.63 17.23 4.13
CA GLU A 49 25.49 17.34 3.21
C GLU A 49 25.70 18.39 2.11
N LEU A 50 26.39 19.48 2.41
CA LEU A 50 26.60 20.58 1.47
C LEU A 50 27.74 20.38 0.50
N TRP A 51 28.81 19.71 0.91
CA TRP A 51 30.06 19.63 0.13
C TRP A 51 30.65 18.23 0.03
N ARG A 52 30.07 17.24 0.74
CA ARG A 52 30.61 15.88 0.78
C ARG A 52 32.10 15.87 1.18
N ASP A 53 32.96 15.38 0.30
CA ASP A 53 34.42 15.21 0.54
C ASP A 53 35.25 16.47 0.29
N GLU A 54 34.66 17.54 -0.26
CA GLU A 54 35.36 18.76 -0.65
C GLU A 54 34.86 20.03 0.04
N PRO A 55 34.86 20.10 1.38
CA PRO A 55 34.43 21.29 2.08
C PRO A 55 35.44 22.44 1.89
N PRO A 56 34.98 23.68 1.65
CA PRO A 56 35.85 24.84 1.59
C PRO A 56 36.47 25.13 2.98
N ALA A 57 37.63 25.76 3.02
CA ALA A 57 38.37 26.06 4.26
C ALA A 57 37.52 26.84 5.31
N ARG A 58 36.45 27.55 4.89
CA ARG A 58 35.56 28.33 5.74
C ARG A 58 34.13 27.74 5.76
N ALA A 59 33.96 26.42 5.60
CA ALA A 59 32.66 25.76 5.51
C ALA A 59 31.75 26.09 6.69
N ALA A 60 32.25 26.06 7.92
CA ALA A 60 31.48 26.39 9.13
C ALA A 60 30.93 27.83 9.11
N ASN A 61 31.75 28.80 8.64
CA ASN A 61 31.28 30.18 8.50
C ASN A 61 30.19 30.30 7.43
N LEU A 62 30.31 29.56 6.33
CA LEU A 62 29.28 29.54 5.28
C LEU A 62 27.96 28.96 5.78
N VAL A 63 27.99 27.87 6.55
CA VAL A 63 26.78 27.31 7.19
C VAL A 63 26.12 28.37 8.08
N SER A 64 26.90 29.09 8.90
CA SER A 64 26.37 30.17 9.77
C SER A 64 25.73 31.29 8.95
N ILE A 65 26.30 31.64 7.81
CA ILE A 65 25.70 32.63 6.89
C ILE A 65 24.39 32.12 6.30
N TYR A 66 24.34 30.82 5.89
CA TYR A 66 23.12 30.23 5.35
C TYR A 66 22.00 30.18 6.41
N VAL A 67 22.33 29.81 7.63
CA VAL A 67 21.39 29.86 8.78
C VAL A 67 20.85 31.27 9.00
N LEU A 68 21.72 32.30 8.96
CA LEU A 68 21.27 33.69 9.08
C LEU A 68 20.34 34.10 7.93
N ARG A 69 20.60 33.66 6.72
CA ARG A 69 19.72 33.92 5.56
C ARG A 69 18.38 33.21 5.68
N LEU A 70 18.38 31.95 6.15
CA LEU A 70 17.15 31.20 6.43
C LEU A 70 16.31 31.86 7.53
N ARG A 71 16.93 32.32 8.62
CA ARG A 71 16.22 33.07 9.65
C ARG A 71 15.51 34.31 9.10
N ARG A 72 16.19 35.07 8.25
CA ARG A 72 15.57 36.26 7.60
C ARG A 72 14.41 35.85 6.69
N LEU A 73 14.54 34.73 5.95
CA LEU A 73 13.48 34.23 5.07
C LEU A 73 12.24 33.82 5.87
N MET A 74 12.45 33.24 7.06
CA MET A 74 11.40 32.75 7.97
C MET A 74 10.86 33.79 8.93
N ASP A 75 11.32 35.04 8.86
CA ASP A 75 11.01 36.11 9.81
C ASP A 75 11.32 35.72 11.28
N ASP A 76 12.49 35.08 11.47
CA ASP A 76 13.00 34.58 12.75
C ASP A 76 14.35 35.27 13.13
N PRO A 77 14.41 36.57 13.25
CA PRO A 77 15.67 37.31 13.48
C PRO A 77 16.35 36.90 14.79
N ASP A 78 15.57 36.56 15.79
CA ASP A 78 16.05 36.20 17.14
C ASP A 78 16.45 34.70 17.23
N GLY A 79 16.17 33.90 16.23
CA GLY A 79 16.49 32.48 16.20
C GLY A 79 15.67 31.62 17.16
N HIS A 80 14.42 31.97 17.36
CA HIS A 80 13.50 31.20 18.20
C HIS A 80 13.02 29.92 17.51
N LEU A 81 12.88 29.97 16.18
CA LEU A 81 12.48 28.81 15.34
C LEU A 81 13.70 28.00 14.91
N LEU A 82 14.68 28.65 14.27
CA LEU A 82 15.96 28.06 13.89
C LEU A 82 17.03 28.40 14.92
N VAL A 83 17.18 27.53 15.91
CA VAL A 83 18.02 27.78 17.10
C VAL A 83 19.45 27.36 16.87
N THR A 84 20.42 28.19 17.26
CA THR A 84 21.82 27.74 17.38
C THR A 84 22.00 27.00 18.71
N ARG A 85 22.39 25.71 18.62
CA ARG A 85 22.64 24.88 19.80
C ARG A 85 23.80 23.93 19.55
N ALA A 86 24.89 24.12 20.29
CA ALA A 86 26.08 23.28 20.11
C ALA A 86 25.72 21.78 20.15
N PRO A 87 26.28 20.96 19.22
CA PRO A 87 27.33 21.29 18.26
C PRO A 87 26.79 21.78 16.88
N GLY A 88 25.56 22.27 16.78
CA GLY A 88 24.99 22.67 15.50
C GLY A 88 23.73 23.54 15.60
N TYR A 89 22.68 23.15 14.90
CA TYR A 89 21.44 23.89 14.77
C TYR A 89 20.23 22.98 14.97
N LEU A 90 19.15 23.54 15.46
CA LEU A 90 17.87 22.87 15.72
C LEU A 90 16.75 23.69 15.09
N LEU A 91 15.91 23.06 14.28
CA LEU A 91 14.67 23.67 13.83
C LEU A 91 13.53 23.19 14.72
N ARG A 92 12.87 24.12 15.42
CA ARG A 92 11.71 23.83 16.28
C ARG A 92 10.46 23.74 15.43
N VAL A 93 10.11 22.52 15.05
CA VAL A 93 8.88 22.19 14.32
C VAL A 93 8.11 21.13 15.08
N ALA A 94 6.79 21.21 15.03
CA ALA A 94 5.87 20.29 15.68
C ALA A 94 4.82 19.81 14.65
N GLY A 95 4.01 18.85 15.02
CA GLY A 95 3.16 18.00 14.18
C GLY A 95 2.44 18.62 12.97
N ASP A 96 1.98 19.87 13.03
CA ASP A 96 1.30 20.55 11.92
C ASP A 96 2.13 21.68 11.29
N ASP A 97 3.37 21.85 11.69
CA ASP A 97 4.26 22.86 11.11
C ASP A 97 4.79 22.45 9.73
N THR A 98 4.83 21.15 9.41
CA THR A 98 5.22 20.64 8.10
C THR A 98 4.13 19.76 7.50
N ASP A 99 3.98 19.83 6.17
CA ASP A 99 3.08 18.93 5.41
C ASP A 99 3.44 17.47 5.59
N ALA A 100 4.72 17.10 5.66
CA ALA A 100 5.18 15.74 5.87
C ALA A 100 4.74 15.19 7.24
N LEU A 101 4.96 15.94 8.34
CA LEU A 101 4.51 15.50 9.67
C LEU A 101 2.99 15.44 9.78
N LEU A 102 2.29 16.39 9.16
CA LEU A 102 0.83 16.38 9.10
C LEU A 102 0.34 15.17 8.31
N PHE A 103 0.92 14.90 7.14
CA PHE A 103 0.62 13.71 6.33
C PHE A 103 0.79 12.42 7.13
N GLU A 104 1.92 12.24 7.81
CA GLU A 104 2.18 11.08 8.67
C GLU A 104 1.14 10.93 9.78
N ALA A 105 0.74 12.03 10.41
CA ALA A 105 -0.29 12.00 11.44
C ALA A 105 -1.64 11.57 10.86
N MET A 106 -2.05 12.14 9.72
CA MET A 106 -3.31 11.81 9.05
C MET A 106 -3.34 10.35 8.55
N VAL A 107 -2.21 9.81 8.03
CA VAL A 107 -2.09 8.40 7.65
C VAL A 107 -2.23 7.48 8.87
N ARG A 108 -1.62 7.82 10.01
CA ARG A 108 -1.80 7.07 11.27
C ARG A 108 -3.27 7.08 11.72
N ASP A 109 -3.94 8.21 11.60
CA ASP A 109 -5.36 8.36 11.96
C ASP A 109 -6.27 7.57 11.01
N GLY A 110 -5.98 7.59 9.71
CA GLY A 110 -6.66 6.76 8.71
C GLY A 110 -6.51 5.25 8.99
N ARG A 111 -5.30 4.81 9.32
CA ARG A 111 -5.05 3.41 9.72
C ARG A 111 -5.84 3.01 10.97
N ARG A 112 -5.92 3.88 11.98
CA ARG A 112 -6.70 3.62 13.19
C ARG A 112 -8.19 3.55 12.91
N ALA A 113 -8.70 4.45 12.07
CA ALA A 113 -10.11 4.44 11.66
C ALA A 113 -10.46 3.14 10.94
N PHE A 114 -9.63 2.71 9.98
CA PHE A 114 -9.82 1.46 9.25
C PHE A 114 -9.79 0.24 10.16
N ALA A 115 -8.81 0.17 11.07
CA ALA A 115 -8.70 -0.91 12.06
C ALA A 115 -9.89 -0.97 13.03
N ALA A 116 -10.58 0.16 13.26
CA ALA A 116 -11.81 0.25 14.05
C ALA A 116 -13.07 -0.07 13.24
N GLY A 117 -12.97 -0.43 11.94
CA GLY A 117 -14.10 -0.72 11.05
C GLY A 117 -14.72 0.53 10.41
N ASP A 118 -14.19 1.74 10.66
CA ASP A 118 -14.66 2.99 10.05
C ASP A 118 -13.99 3.18 8.67
N SER A 119 -14.44 2.43 7.67
CA SER A 119 -13.90 2.51 6.30
C SER A 119 -14.17 3.88 5.66
N GLU A 120 -15.32 4.50 5.90
CA GLU A 120 -15.64 5.83 5.37
C GLU A 120 -14.72 6.90 5.97
N GLY A 121 -14.57 6.92 7.29
CA GLY A 121 -13.65 7.83 7.96
C GLY A 121 -12.19 7.61 7.56
N ALA A 122 -11.79 6.37 7.31
CA ALA A 122 -10.45 6.04 6.81
C ALA A 122 -10.23 6.60 5.41
N ALA A 123 -11.13 6.29 4.45
CA ALA A 123 -11.05 6.76 3.07
C ALA A 123 -10.98 8.30 3.00
N ARG A 124 -11.86 9.00 3.74
CA ARG A 124 -11.86 10.47 3.80
C ARG A 124 -10.53 11.03 4.31
N ARG A 125 -10.03 10.55 5.48
CA ARG A 125 -8.77 11.04 6.07
C ARG A 125 -7.57 10.79 5.19
N LEU A 126 -7.51 9.62 4.53
CA LEU A 126 -6.42 9.28 3.62
C LEU A 126 -6.48 10.10 2.33
N THR A 127 -7.67 10.39 1.80
CA THR A 127 -7.84 11.30 0.66
C THR A 127 -7.36 12.71 1.00
N GLU A 128 -7.73 13.24 2.17
CA GLU A 128 -7.26 14.54 2.65
C GLU A 128 -5.72 14.55 2.84
N ALA A 129 -5.15 13.48 3.40
CA ALA A 129 -3.70 13.32 3.55
C ALA A 129 -2.98 13.34 2.20
N LEU A 130 -3.45 12.54 1.24
CA LEU A 130 -2.89 12.47 -0.12
C LEU A 130 -3.01 13.80 -0.87
N GLY A 131 -4.01 14.62 -0.55
CA GLY A 131 -4.17 15.97 -1.06
C GLY A 131 -3.09 16.97 -0.63
N LEU A 132 -2.24 16.63 0.36
CA LEU A 132 -1.09 17.46 0.75
C LEU A 132 0.08 17.39 -0.25
N TRP A 133 0.06 16.39 -1.15
CA TRP A 133 1.13 16.18 -2.12
C TRP A 133 0.94 17.05 -3.37
N TYR A 134 2.01 17.75 -3.74
CA TYR A 134 2.02 18.61 -4.93
C TYR A 134 3.21 18.35 -5.86
N GLY A 135 3.98 17.26 -5.60
CA GLY A 135 5.08 16.82 -6.44
C GLY A 135 5.87 15.67 -5.84
N ARG A 136 7.07 15.43 -6.40
CA ARG A 136 8.05 14.55 -5.76
C ARG A 136 8.56 15.23 -4.50
N PRO A 137 8.65 14.55 -3.35
CA PRO A 137 9.15 15.16 -2.12
C PRO A 137 10.59 15.65 -2.30
N LEU A 138 10.87 16.83 -1.75
CA LEU A 138 12.19 17.49 -1.81
C LEU A 138 12.71 17.70 -3.25
N ALA A 139 11.82 17.86 -4.24
CA ALA A 139 12.13 17.81 -5.68
C ALA A 139 13.19 18.81 -6.15
N ASP A 140 13.33 19.94 -5.48
CA ASP A 140 14.26 21.02 -5.83
C ASP A 140 15.49 21.09 -4.94
N VAL A 141 15.64 20.14 -4.00
CA VAL A 141 16.82 20.02 -3.13
C VAL A 141 17.93 19.25 -3.89
N PRO A 142 19.18 19.73 -3.88
CA PRO A 142 20.29 18.95 -4.43
C PRO A 142 20.36 17.55 -3.85
N PRO A 143 20.52 16.51 -4.67
CA PRO A 143 20.48 15.13 -4.20
C PRO A 143 21.68 14.81 -3.30
N THR A 144 21.39 14.28 -2.11
CA THR A 144 22.34 13.70 -1.17
C THR A 144 21.76 12.38 -0.65
N PRO A 145 22.58 11.48 -0.08
CA PRO A 145 22.05 10.23 0.49
C PRO A 145 20.92 10.46 1.51
N LEU A 146 21.03 11.51 2.32
CA LEU A 146 19.98 11.88 3.29
C LEU A 146 18.67 12.31 2.60
N VAL A 147 18.77 13.19 1.60
CA VAL A 147 17.61 13.70 0.86
C VAL A 147 16.93 12.59 0.07
N GLU A 148 17.72 11.72 -0.59
CA GLU A 148 17.20 10.60 -1.37
C GLU A 148 16.49 9.56 -0.48
N ALA A 149 17.11 9.21 0.66
CA ALA A 149 16.51 8.27 1.61
C ALA A 149 15.19 8.81 2.18
N GLU A 150 15.12 10.10 2.50
CA GLU A 150 13.87 10.70 3.00
C GLU A 150 12.81 10.81 1.91
N ALA A 151 13.19 11.18 0.69
CA ALA A 151 12.27 11.22 -0.45
C ALA A 151 11.66 9.84 -0.75
N GLU A 152 12.48 8.80 -0.69
CA GLU A 152 12.03 7.41 -0.85
C GLU A 152 11.10 6.99 0.29
N ARG A 153 11.49 7.25 1.55
CA ARG A 153 10.67 6.95 2.72
C ARG A 153 9.26 7.59 2.63
N LEU A 154 9.21 8.87 2.24
CA LEU A 154 7.95 9.59 2.07
C LEU A 154 7.13 9.01 0.91
N SER A 155 7.78 8.67 -0.21
CA SER A 155 7.12 8.07 -1.38
C SER A 155 6.52 6.69 -1.05
N GLU A 156 7.23 5.83 -0.32
CA GLU A 156 6.71 4.56 0.18
C GLU A 156 5.52 4.76 1.15
N LEU A 157 5.60 5.75 2.01
CA LEU A 157 4.49 6.07 2.91
C LEU A 157 3.25 6.54 2.13
N ARG A 158 3.43 7.32 1.07
CA ARG A 158 2.37 7.74 0.16
C ARG A 158 1.71 6.55 -0.51
N LEU A 159 2.53 5.64 -1.08
CA LEU A 159 2.03 4.44 -1.75
C LEU A 159 1.22 3.57 -0.79
N GLY A 160 1.71 3.36 0.44
CA GLY A 160 0.95 2.65 1.47
C GLY A 160 -0.34 3.36 1.92
N ALA A 161 -0.40 4.68 1.83
CA ALA A 161 -1.62 5.45 2.08
C ALA A 161 -2.63 5.29 0.92
N ASP A 162 -2.17 5.29 -0.35
CA ASP A 162 -3.00 5.00 -1.51
C ASP A 162 -3.58 3.58 -1.44
N GLU A 163 -2.76 2.56 -1.14
CA GLU A 163 -3.21 1.17 -0.96
C GLU A 163 -4.30 1.05 0.11
N LEU A 164 -4.12 1.71 1.25
CA LEU A 164 -5.09 1.66 2.33
C LEU A 164 -6.38 2.43 2.01
N ARG A 165 -6.28 3.60 1.34
CA ARG A 165 -7.45 4.35 0.86
C ARG A 165 -8.30 3.50 -0.06
N ILE A 166 -7.66 2.87 -1.07
CA ILE A 166 -8.33 2.00 -2.02
C ILE A 166 -8.95 0.79 -1.31
N THR A 167 -8.26 0.19 -0.34
CA THR A 167 -8.81 -0.91 0.46
C THR A 167 -10.07 -0.48 1.21
N ALA A 168 -10.08 0.71 1.79
CA ALA A 168 -11.24 1.27 2.47
C ALA A 168 -12.40 1.56 1.51
N GLU A 169 -12.12 2.08 0.32
CA GLU A 169 -13.10 2.33 -0.74
C GLU A 169 -13.73 1.03 -1.28
N LEU A 170 -12.93 -0.03 -1.46
CA LEU A 170 -13.43 -1.35 -1.84
C LEU A 170 -14.38 -1.93 -0.78
N ALA A 171 -14.10 -1.72 0.50
CA ALA A 171 -15.00 -2.12 1.58
C ALA A 171 -16.34 -1.36 1.56
N LEU A 172 -16.40 -0.21 0.90
CA LEU A 172 -17.61 0.60 0.69
C LEU A 172 -18.28 0.34 -0.68
N GLY A 173 -17.76 -0.59 -1.49
CA GLY A 173 -18.29 -0.93 -2.81
C GLY A 173 -17.80 -0.04 -3.96
N GLY A 174 -16.79 0.78 -3.77
CA GLY A 174 -16.22 1.70 -4.77
C GLY A 174 -15.32 1.02 -5.81
N HIS A 175 -15.78 -0.07 -6.42
CA HIS A 175 -14.95 -0.93 -7.28
C HIS A 175 -14.45 -0.25 -8.56
N ASP A 176 -15.29 0.44 -9.30
CA ASP A 176 -14.91 1.02 -10.59
C ASP A 176 -13.87 2.13 -10.46
N GLN A 177 -14.01 3.01 -9.46
CA GLN A 177 -13.03 4.05 -9.18
C GLN A 177 -11.69 3.44 -8.74
N ALA A 178 -11.74 2.41 -7.89
CA ALA A 178 -10.54 1.69 -7.45
C ALA A 178 -9.77 1.07 -8.63
N VAL A 179 -10.45 0.50 -9.64
CA VAL A 179 -9.81 -0.03 -10.85
C VAL A 179 -9.03 1.05 -11.59
N ALA A 180 -9.61 2.24 -11.76
CA ALA A 180 -8.93 3.35 -12.46
C ALA A 180 -7.68 3.82 -11.71
N ASP A 181 -7.79 4.00 -10.38
CA ASP A 181 -6.68 4.42 -9.53
C ASP A 181 -5.56 3.37 -9.49
N LEU A 182 -5.91 2.09 -9.36
CA LEU A 182 -4.95 0.98 -9.33
C LEU A 182 -4.18 0.83 -10.64
N ARG A 183 -4.85 0.97 -11.79
CA ARG A 183 -4.16 0.94 -13.10
C ARG A 183 -3.14 2.07 -13.24
N ARG A 184 -3.47 3.26 -12.72
CA ARG A 184 -2.54 4.40 -12.71
C ARG A 184 -1.33 4.11 -11.80
N LEU A 185 -1.55 3.60 -10.58
CA LEU A 185 -0.47 3.27 -9.65
C LEU A 185 0.43 2.14 -10.18
N LEU A 186 -0.15 1.13 -10.84
CA LEU A 186 0.59 0.01 -11.42
C LEU A 186 1.47 0.43 -12.61
N ALA A 187 1.14 1.52 -13.32
CA ALA A 187 2.01 2.07 -14.35
C ALA A 187 3.34 2.55 -13.78
N ASP A 188 3.33 3.12 -12.56
CA ASP A 188 4.52 3.60 -11.88
C ASP A 188 5.18 2.51 -10.99
N HIS A 189 4.40 1.53 -10.50
CA HIS A 189 4.83 0.51 -9.54
C HIS A 189 4.46 -0.92 -9.98
N PRO A 190 4.93 -1.39 -11.16
CA PRO A 190 4.49 -2.68 -11.75
C PRO A 190 4.91 -3.91 -10.94
N LEU A 191 5.90 -3.80 -10.06
CA LEU A 191 6.39 -4.90 -9.22
C LEU A 191 5.70 -4.96 -7.84
N ARG A 192 4.79 -4.04 -7.55
CA ARG A 192 4.10 -3.98 -6.25
C ARG A 192 2.93 -4.98 -6.25
N GLU A 193 3.14 -6.17 -5.71
CA GLU A 193 2.13 -7.25 -5.69
C GLU A 193 0.83 -6.85 -4.99
N GLY A 194 0.91 -6.02 -3.94
CA GLY A 194 -0.26 -5.51 -3.23
C GLY A 194 -1.24 -4.74 -4.12
N LEU A 195 -0.73 -3.97 -5.10
CA LEU A 195 -1.58 -3.26 -6.06
C LEU A 195 -2.29 -4.23 -7.04
N TRP A 196 -1.60 -5.28 -7.48
CA TRP A 196 -2.21 -6.32 -8.32
C TRP A 196 -3.31 -7.09 -7.58
N LEU A 197 -3.07 -7.42 -6.29
CA LEU A 197 -4.09 -8.03 -5.43
C LEU A 197 -5.33 -7.16 -5.32
N LEU A 198 -5.15 -5.87 -5.07
CA LEU A 198 -6.25 -4.92 -4.98
C LEU A 198 -6.98 -4.78 -6.33
N LEU A 199 -6.24 -4.73 -7.45
CA LEU A 199 -6.84 -4.64 -8.79
C LEU A 199 -7.71 -5.87 -9.11
N MET A 200 -7.21 -7.07 -8.84
CA MET A 200 -7.98 -8.31 -9.04
C MET A 200 -9.25 -8.33 -8.17
N ARG A 201 -9.16 -7.90 -6.90
CA ARG A 201 -10.33 -7.79 -6.00
C ARG A 201 -11.32 -6.72 -6.47
N ALA A 202 -10.83 -5.59 -6.95
CA ALA A 202 -11.67 -4.51 -7.48
C ALA A 202 -12.43 -4.95 -8.73
N LEU A 203 -11.76 -5.64 -9.66
CA LEU A 203 -12.36 -6.19 -10.88
C LEU A 203 -13.39 -7.30 -10.56
N ASP A 204 -13.06 -8.22 -9.66
CA ASP A 204 -13.99 -9.27 -9.20
C ASP A 204 -15.25 -8.66 -8.57
N GLY A 205 -15.08 -7.69 -7.67
CA GLY A 205 -16.18 -6.97 -7.03
C GLY A 205 -17.04 -6.14 -7.99
N ALA A 206 -16.47 -5.68 -9.11
CA ALA A 206 -17.19 -5.03 -10.20
C ALA A 206 -17.88 -6.02 -11.17
N GLY A 207 -17.78 -7.35 -10.93
CA GLY A 207 -18.30 -8.38 -11.81
C GLY A 207 -17.47 -8.62 -13.09
N ARG A 208 -16.25 -8.09 -13.15
CA ARG A 208 -15.35 -8.14 -14.33
C ARG A 208 -14.34 -9.28 -14.19
N HIS A 209 -14.86 -10.50 -13.97
CA HIS A 209 -14.04 -11.69 -13.68
C HIS A 209 -12.94 -11.98 -14.71
N ALA A 210 -13.25 -11.91 -16.01
CA ALA A 210 -12.27 -12.17 -17.05
C ALA A 210 -11.07 -11.21 -16.96
N GLU A 211 -11.34 -9.93 -16.71
CA GLU A 211 -10.28 -8.92 -16.55
C GLU A 211 -9.48 -9.14 -15.25
N ALA A 212 -10.09 -9.67 -14.19
CA ALA A 212 -9.37 -10.03 -12.98
C ALA A 212 -8.35 -11.17 -13.22
N LEU A 213 -8.72 -12.16 -14.03
CA LEU A 213 -7.81 -13.24 -14.45
C LEU A 213 -6.70 -12.74 -15.39
N GLU A 214 -7.02 -11.83 -16.31
CA GLU A 214 -6.02 -11.16 -17.15
C GLU A 214 -5.02 -10.34 -16.34
N ALA A 215 -5.49 -9.64 -15.29
CA ALA A 215 -4.64 -8.86 -14.39
C ALA A 215 -3.59 -9.75 -13.69
N TYR A 216 -3.93 -10.99 -13.33
CA TYR A 216 -2.94 -11.95 -12.82
C TYR A 216 -1.88 -12.29 -13.87
N GLY A 217 -2.27 -12.51 -15.12
CA GLY A 217 -1.33 -12.74 -16.24
C GLY A 217 -0.34 -11.59 -16.37
N GLN A 218 -0.84 -10.35 -16.36
CA GLN A 218 -0.02 -9.12 -16.43
C GLN A 218 0.92 -9.01 -15.23
N ALA A 219 0.44 -9.30 -14.02
CA ALA A 219 1.25 -9.31 -12.81
C ALA A 219 2.41 -10.32 -12.92
N ARG A 220 2.10 -11.54 -13.33
CA ARG A 220 3.11 -12.60 -13.51
C ARG A 220 4.17 -12.18 -14.52
N ASP A 221 3.75 -11.65 -15.68
CA ASP A 221 4.67 -11.24 -16.74
C ASP A 221 5.58 -10.10 -16.28
N ALA A 222 5.05 -9.13 -15.52
CA ALA A 222 5.83 -8.04 -14.95
C ALA A 222 6.85 -8.54 -13.91
N ILE A 223 6.41 -9.37 -12.96
CA ILE A 223 7.26 -9.87 -11.87
C ILE A 223 8.29 -10.85 -12.39
N SER A 224 7.88 -11.87 -13.15
CA SER A 224 8.79 -12.88 -13.68
C SER A 224 9.77 -12.28 -14.70
N GLY A 225 9.30 -11.36 -15.54
CA GLY A 225 10.12 -10.71 -16.55
C GLY A 225 11.23 -9.81 -15.98
N GLN A 226 10.98 -9.15 -14.85
CA GLN A 226 11.97 -8.24 -14.24
C GLN A 226 12.77 -8.89 -13.11
N LEU A 227 12.17 -9.76 -12.30
CA LEU A 227 12.81 -10.35 -11.13
C LEU A 227 13.20 -11.82 -11.30
N GLY A 228 12.69 -12.51 -12.33
CA GLY A 228 12.96 -13.92 -12.55
C GLY A 228 12.30 -14.87 -11.54
N VAL A 229 11.29 -14.39 -10.78
CA VAL A 229 10.58 -15.17 -9.76
C VAL A 229 9.08 -15.22 -10.05
N ASP A 230 8.40 -16.24 -9.53
CA ASP A 230 6.94 -16.33 -9.62
C ASP A 230 6.27 -15.32 -8.64
N PRO A 231 5.03 -14.89 -8.93
CA PRO A 231 4.22 -14.11 -8.01
C PRO A 231 4.09 -14.74 -6.62
N GLY A 232 3.93 -13.92 -5.60
CA GLY A 232 3.78 -14.35 -4.21
C GLY A 232 2.56 -15.24 -3.97
N ALA A 233 2.55 -15.91 -2.81
CA ALA A 233 1.53 -16.90 -2.48
C ALA A 233 0.11 -16.31 -2.45
N GLU A 234 -0.06 -15.09 -1.95
CA GLU A 234 -1.38 -14.44 -1.86
C GLU A 234 -1.99 -14.16 -3.24
N LEU A 235 -1.16 -13.70 -4.19
CA LEU A 235 -1.62 -13.40 -5.54
C LEU A 235 -2.01 -14.70 -6.28
N ARG A 236 -1.22 -15.75 -6.11
CA ARG A 236 -1.53 -17.08 -6.66
C ARG A 236 -2.81 -17.68 -6.06
N GLN A 237 -3.01 -17.50 -4.73
CA GLN A 237 -4.22 -18.00 -4.07
C GLN A 237 -5.46 -17.27 -4.57
N LEU A 238 -5.43 -15.94 -4.66
CA LEU A 238 -6.55 -15.17 -5.20
C LEU A 238 -6.90 -15.60 -6.64
N HIS A 239 -5.89 -15.83 -7.47
CA HIS A 239 -6.10 -16.33 -8.84
C HIS A 239 -6.79 -17.71 -8.84
N ALA A 240 -6.35 -18.66 -7.99
CA ALA A 240 -6.98 -19.96 -7.86
C ALA A 240 -8.43 -19.86 -7.37
N ASP A 241 -8.71 -18.99 -6.42
CA ASP A 241 -10.06 -18.75 -5.90
C ASP A 241 -11.00 -18.19 -6.98
N LEU A 242 -10.51 -17.28 -7.83
CA LEU A 242 -11.27 -16.74 -8.96
C LEU A 242 -11.57 -17.81 -10.01
N LEU A 243 -10.60 -18.64 -10.37
CA LEU A 243 -10.82 -19.76 -11.30
C LEU A 243 -11.85 -20.78 -10.76
N ALA A 244 -11.84 -21.05 -9.45
CA ALA A 244 -12.81 -21.93 -8.82
C ALA A 244 -14.23 -21.37 -8.86
N LYS A 245 -14.41 -20.05 -8.77
CA LYS A 245 -15.71 -19.39 -8.93
C LYS A 245 -16.26 -19.52 -10.35
N ASP A 246 -15.39 -19.37 -11.35
CA ASP A 246 -15.78 -19.44 -12.77
C ASP A 246 -16.15 -20.88 -13.19
N THR A 247 -15.56 -21.90 -12.54
CA THR A 247 -15.84 -23.33 -12.81
C THR A 247 -17.04 -23.88 -12.02
N ALA A 248 -17.56 -23.13 -11.02
CA ALA A 248 -18.80 -23.54 -10.33
C ALA A 248 -19.98 -23.45 -11.31
N PRO A 249 -20.70 -24.56 -11.61
CA PRO A 249 -21.81 -24.51 -12.55
C PRO A 249 -22.82 -23.49 -12.06
N ALA A 250 -23.10 -22.49 -12.89
CA ALA A 250 -24.23 -21.58 -12.70
C ALA A 250 -25.43 -22.49 -12.39
N GLY A 251 -26.01 -22.29 -11.17
CA GLY A 251 -27.05 -23.17 -10.68
C GLY A 251 -28.04 -23.50 -11.78
N VAL A 252 -28.20 -24.78 -12.04
CA VAL A 252 -29.19 -25.29 -12.97
C VAL A 252 -30.51 -24.63 -12.57
N ILE A 253 -30.92 -23.62 -13.34
CA ILE A 253 -32.31 -23.17 -13.32
C ILE A 253 -33.07 -24.39 -13.82
N THR A 254 -33.55 -25.19 -12.89
CA THR A 254 -34.56 -26.21 -13.20
C THR A 254 -35.75 -25.42 -13.77
N ALA A 255 -35.73 -25.31 -15.12
CA ALA A 255 -36.92 -24.88 -15.82
C ALA A 255 -38.03 -25.77 -15.32
N GLY A 256 -38.96 -25.15 -14.58
CA GLY A 256 -40.14 -25.84 -14.11
C GLY A 256 -40.78 -26.55 -15.28
N VAL A 257 -40.68 -27.87 -15.27
CA VAL A 257 -41.48 -28.72 -16.18
C VAL A 257 -42.93 -28.33 -15.91
N LEU A 258 -43.53 -27.60 -16.83
CA LEU A 258 -44.98 -27.45 -16.89
C LEU A 258 -45.53 -28.86 -16.93
N ASN A 259 -46.10 -29.31 -15.81
CA ASN A 259 -46.93 -30.51 -15.78
C ASN A 259 -48.14 -30.25 -16.70
N PRO A 260 -48.38 -31.08 -17.71
CA PRO A 260 -49.67 -31.06 -18.42
C PRO A 260 -50.78 -31.49 -17.45
N PRO A 261 -52.01 -31.06 -17.67
CA PRO A 261 -53.12 -31.34 -16.74
C PRO A 261 -53.39 -32.86 -16.64
N ALA A 262 -53.52 -33.35 -15.42
CA ALA A 262 -53.76 -34.75 -15.10
C ALA A 262 -55.08 -35.23 -15.68
N GLU A 263 -55.02 -36.32 -16.47
CA GLU A 263 -56.19 -37.15 -16.80
C GLU A 263 -56.70 -37.89 -15.55
N PRO A 264 -58.02 -38.11 -15.41
CA PRO A 264 -58.62 -38.73 -14.20
C PRO A 264 -58.25 -40.21 -14.13
N ALA A 265 -57.87 -40.66 -12.93
CA ALA A 265 -57.49 -42.03 -12.58
C ALA A 265 -58.61 -43.04 -12.77
N PRO A 266 -58.33 -44.23 -13.30
CA PRO A 266 -59.28 -45.35 -13.27
C PRO A 266 -59.29 -46.05 -11.88
N GLU A 267 -60.47 -46.51 -11.48
CA GLU A 267 -60.82 -47.18 -10.19
C GLU A 267 -59.99 -48.46 -9.93
N PRO A 268 -59.84 -48.86 -8.64
CA PRO A 268 -58.97 -49.99 -8.27
C PRO A 268 -59.69 -51.35 -8.39
N ARG A 269 -58.97 -52.32 -9.02
CA ARG A 269 -59.37 -53.74 -9.00
C ARG A 269 -58.57 -54.49 -7.94
N PRO A 270 -59.18 -55.57 -7.33
CA PRO A 270 -58.72 -56.14 -6.06
C PRO A 270 -57.49 -57.08 -6.21
N ALA A 271 -56.78 -57.17 -5.09
CA ALA A 271 -55.56 -57.92 -4.87
C ALA A 271 -55.67 -59.43 -5.14
N ARG A 272 -54.61 -59.96 -5.77
CA ARG A 272 -54.24 -61.37 -5.59
C ARG A 272 -52.80 -61.43 -5.09
N GLY A 273 -52.64 -62.04 -3.91
CA GLY A 273 -51.36 -62.22 -3.25
C GLY A 273 -50.51 -63.35 -3.93
N ILE A 274 -49.24 -63.25 -3.80
CA ILE A 274 -48.27 -64.35 -3.84
C ILE A 274 -46.96 -63.97 -3.10
N LYS A 275 -46.76 -64.65 -2.00
CA LYS A 275 -45.59 -65.27 -1.38
C LYS A 275 -44.24 -64.53 -1.30
N ARG A 276 -43.84 -64.39 -0.04
CA ARG A 276 -42.46 -64.28 0.48
C ARG A 276 -41.51 -65.30 -0.11
N ALA A 277 -40.29 -64.87 -0.45
CA ALA A 277 -39.11 -65.72 -0.40
C ALA A 277 -37.95 -64.93 0.23
N ALA A 278 -37.18 -65.62 1.01
CA ALA A 278 -36.25 -65.15 2.00
C ALA A 278 -34.85 -64.90 1.51
N SER A 279 -34.15 -63.99 2.22
CA SER A 279 -32.78 -64.03 2.74
C SER A 279 -31.62 -64.49 1.88
N GLY A 280 -30.57 -63.66 1.85
CA GLY A 280 -29.18 -64.04 1.67
C GLY A 280 -28.23 -62.82 1.85
N PRO A 281 -27.19 -62.92 2.62
CA PRO A 281 -26.36 -61.77 2.98
C PRO A 281 -25.28 -61.49 1.92
N ALA A 282 -25.03 -60.22 1.61
CA ALA A 282 -23.92 -59.82 0.79
C ALA A 282 -22.64 -59.60 1.62
N GLN A 283 -21.59 -60.26 1.22
CA GLN A 283 -20.25 -60.25 1.77
C GLN A 283 -19.53 -58.93 1.45
N LEU A 284 -18.81 -58.44 2.46
CA LEU A 284 -17.76 -57.42 2.36
C LEU A 284 -16.50 -58.01 1.70
N PRO A 285 -15.76 -57.27 0.87
CA PRO A 285 -14.40 -57.64 0.50
C PRO A 285 -13.39 -57.17 1.53
N ALA A 286 -12.34 -57.98 1.67
CA ALA A 286 -11.33 -57.95 2.71
C ALA A 286 -10.33 -56.79 2.62
N ASP A 287 -9.75 -56.51 3.81
CA ASP A 287 -8.55 -55.74 4.11
C ASP A 287 -7.40 -55.92 3.13
N ILE A 288 -6.73 -54.80 2.81
CA ILE A 288 -5.34 -54.83 2.32
C ILE A 288 -4.47 -54.21 3.42
N ALA A 289 -3.65 -55.11 4.00
CA ALA A 289 -2.60 -54.78 4.97
C ALA A 289 -1.34 -54.26 4.25
N ASP A 290 -0.52 -53.58 5.01
CA ASP A 290 0.92 -53.33 4.87
C ASP A 290 1.39 -52.28 3.86
N PHE A 291 1.81 -51.12 4.45
CA PHE A 291 3.02 -50.46 4.03
C PHE A 291 3.82 -49.99 5.26
N THR A 292 4.64 -50.91 5.77
CA THR A 292 5.78 -50.60 6.64
C THR A 292 7.00 -50.30 5.77
N GLY A 293 7.72 -49.23 6.10
CA GLY A 293 9.11 -49.10 5.69
C GLY A 293 9.53 -47.75 5.13
N ARG A 294 10.04 -46.89 6.03
CA ARG A 294 11.19 -45.99 5.75
C ARG A 294 11.65 -45.28 7.04
N ASP A 295 12.29 -46.05 7.90
CA ASP A 295 13.02 -45.56 9.10
C ASP A 295 14.55 -45.55 8.89
N GLU A 296 15.04 -45.22 7.72
CA GLU A 296 16.50 -45.26 7.47
C GLU A 296 17.12 -44.05 6.78
N GLN A 297 16.52 -42.87 6.84
CA GLN A 297 17.14 -41.66 6.27
C GLN A 297 17.37 -40.49 7.23
N VAL A 298 17.31 -40.67 8.55
CA VAL A 298 17.61 -39.62 9.53
C VAL A 298 18.94 -39.84 10.28
N LYS A 299 19.85 -40.66 9.77
CA LYS A 299 21.19 -40.82 10.39
C LYS A 299 22.32 -40.57 9.40
N ARG A 300 22.38 -39.44 8.77
CA ARG A 300 23.61 -38.87 8.18
C ARG A 300 23.45 -37.39 8.02
N LEU A 301 23.73 -36.63 9.03
CA LEU A 301 24.27 -35.27 9.05
C LEU A 301 24.32 -34.84 10.52
N SER A 302 25.26 -35.40 11.23
CA SER A 302 25.92 -34.78 12.39
C SER A 302 27.28 -34.40 11.94
#